data_8eef0be26ecf3242905bfd52896f2897
#
_entry.id   8eef0be26ecf3242905bfd52896f2897
#
_cell.length_a   1.000
_cell.length_b   1.000
_cell.length_c   1.000
_cell.angle_alpha   90.00
_cell.angle_beta   90.00
_cell.angle_gamma   90.00
#
_symmetry.space_group_name_H-M   'P 1'
#
loop_
_entity.id
_entity.type
_entity.pdbx_description
1 polymer ?
#
loop_
_entity_poly.entity_id
_entity_poly.type
_entity_poly.pdbx_seq_one_letter_code
_entity_poly.pdbx_strand_id
1 'polypeptide(L)'
;MRRREFCAAASAALAGLALVPWRARAAGSELTLVGLDGSQRTVPVRAVEELRGALRGELLAPGQDGYDSARRLWNPAFDRKPALIARCLGAADVTHAVSFAAAHGALTAVRGGGHSLSGQSACDGGLMIDLAPMRAVDLDPLARRAHVQAGALLGQLDREAQGFGLATTAGTVADTGVAGLTLGGGVGRIGRRFGLTCDNLNALELVTADGKWTRASAEENPDLFWALRGGGGNFGVVTAFDYRLHEVNPQMYGGEIYFPFANARQLLRQFADYIAGAPDELYVDIDFDNDPKLGRVVSFDVCYSGPVSEAPRVLAGLRKLGKPVKDALAPAAYLTLQGSSDTPGFSKFGVYVKGGLIYGLSPALIDAVVGLFEAAPSNMVSVWMQHQGGAIGRVAPEATAYFGRGASHNMGLVGAWPLGSPEAEGNKAWVRKAWEQLEPLTRGNYVNIANTDDRDGRVQAAYGGNWERLRQLKKRYDPANLFRLNANIKPA
;
A
#
# COMPACT_ATOMS: atom_id res chain seq x y z
N MET A 1 29.68 22.67 44.69
CA MET A 1 28.74 23.41 43.83
C MET A 1 27.32 23.19 44.35
N ARG A 2 26.64 24.26 44.73
CA ARG A 2 25.27 24.18 45.34
C ARG A 2 24.23 24.15 44.26
N ARG A 3 23.17 23.40 44.48
CA ARG A 3 22.05 23.20 43.53
C ARG A 3 21.49 24.47 42.83
N ARG A 4 21.68 25.64 43.43
CA ARG A 4 21.29 26.95 42.88
C ARG A 4 22.16 27.44 41.73
N GLU A 5 23.42 27.06 41.69
CA GLU A 5 24.36 27.49 40.62
C GLU A 5 24.18 26.64 39.36
N PHE A 6 23.71 25.40 39.51
CA PHE A 6 23.38 24.53 38.35
C PHE A 6 22.12 24.99 37.62
N CYS A 7 21.10 25.48 38.34
CA CYS A 7 19.88 26.01 37.72
C CYS A 7 20.07 27.34 36.99
N ALA A 8 21.01 28.16 37.44
CA ALA A 8 21.30 29.43 36.75
C ALA A 8 22.11 29.25 35.45
N ALA A 9 22.99 28.24 35.39
CA ALA A 9 23.74 27.91 34.20
C ALA A 9 22.88 27.24 33.11
N ALA A 10 21.88 26.43 33.51
CA ALA A 10 20.92 25.79 32.57
C ALA A 10 19.93 26.78 31.92
N SER A 11 19.61 27.88 32.62
CA SER A 11 18.71 28.90 32.08
C SER A 11 19.39 29.84 31.08
N ALA A 12 20.71 29.97 31.09
CA ALA A 12 21.44 30.79 30.12
C ALA A 12 21.79 30.05 28.82
N ALA A 13 21.79 28.70 28.82
CA ALA A 13 22.09 27.88 27.65
C ALA A 13 20.84 27.67 26.72
N LEU A 14 19.62 27.90 27.21
CA LEU A 14 18.37 27.78 26.46
C LEU A 14 17.95 29.07 25.75
N ALA A 15 18.63 30.18 25.97
CA ALA A 15 18.32 31.46 25.31
C ALA A 15 19.10 31.70 24.00
N GLY A 16 19.91 30.74 23.56
CA GLY A 16 20.81 30.87 22.40
C GLY A 16 20.45 30.03 21.18
N LEU A 17 19.34 29.26 21.19
CA LEU A 17 18.74 28.71 19.96
C LEU A 17 17.96 29.85 19.30
N ALA A 18 18.69 30.65 18.53
CA ALA A 18 18.08 31.63 17.64
C ALA A 18 17.06 30.92 16.76
N LEU A 19 15.79 31.20 16.98
CA LEU A 19 14.78 31.17 15.97
C LEU A 19 15.35 31.97 14.79
N VAL A 20 15.92 31.27 13.80
CA VAL A 20 16.24 31.90 12.51
C VAL A 20 14.90 32.31 11.96
N PRO A 21 14.57 33.61 11.94
CA PRO A 21 13.25 34.00 11.53
C PRO A 21 13.15 33.70 10.03
N TRP A 22 12.15 32.95 9.64
CA TRP A 22 11.59 32.89 8.29
C TRP A 22 11.49 34.30 7.62
N ARG A 23 11.56 35.37 8.38
CA ARG A 23 11.48 36.74 7.92
C ARG A 23 12.46 37.19 6.83
N ALA A 24 13.49 36.42 6.52
CA ALA A 24 14.49 36.86 5.51
C ALA A 24 14.12 36.54 4.05
N ARG A 25 12.98 35.87 3.77
CA ARG A 25 12.56 35.58 2.38
C ARG A 25 11.12 36.02 2.03
N ALA A 26 10.41 36.66 2.92
CA ALA A 26 9.05 37.13 2.69
C ALA A 26 9.05 38.58 2.12
N ALA A 27 9.54 38.73 0.90
CA ALA A 27 9.18 39.91 0.08
C ALA A 27 7.89 39.64 -0.73
N GLY A 28 7.18 38.50 -0.52
CA GLY A 28 5.91 38.17 -1.14
C GLY A 28 4.81 38.01 -0.09
N SER A 29 3.70 38.70 -0.25
CA SER A 29 2.50 38.58 0.57
C SER A 29 1.74 37.24 0.32
N GLU A 30 2.24 36.37 -0.55
CA GLU A 30 1.49 35.27 -1.15
C GLU A 30 2.36 34.02 -1.39
N LEU A 31 1.79 32.84 -1.17
CA LEU A 31 2.34 31.52 -1.55
C LEU A 31 1.62 31.02 -2.80
N THR A 32 2.36 30.50 -3.78
CA THR A 32 1.77 29.84 -4.94
C THR A 32 1.63 28.34 -4.70
N LEU A 33 0.42 27.80 -4.89
CA LEU A 33 0.11 26.37 -4.89
C LEU A 33 -0.39 25.92 -6.27
N VAL A 34 -0.24 24.64 -6.58
CA VAL A 34 -0.95 24.00 -7.70
C VAL A 34 -2.36 23.63 -7.24
N GLY A 35 -3.34 24.03 -8.03
CA GLY A 35 -4.76 23.74 -7.80
C GLY A 35 -5.20 22.37 -8.32
N LEU A 36 -6.45 22.01 -8.00
CA LEU A 36 -7.07 20.76 -8.47
C LEU A 36 -7.14 20.65 -10.00
N ASP A 37 -7.27 21.77 -10.68
CA ASP A 37 -7.32 21.89 -12.16
C ASP A 37 -5.92 21.99 -12.80
N GLY A 38 -4.85 21.91 -12.01
CA GLY A 38 -3.47 22.09 -12.45
C GLY A 38 -3.04 23.54 -12.60
N SER A 39 -3.93 24.52 -12.41
CA SER A 39 -3.59 25.94 -12.45
C SER A 39 -2.81 26.36 -11.19
N GLN A 40 -2.07 27.45 -11.30
CA GLN A 40 -1.47 28.08 -10.13
C GLN A 40 -2.53 28.83 -9.31
N ARG A 41 -2.50 28.63 -8.01
CA ARG A 41 -3.36 29.28 -7.03
C ARG A 41 -2.51 30.12 -6.09
N THR A 42 -2.89 31.36 -5.92
CA THR A 42 -2.25 32.25 -4.96
C THR A 42 -2.96 32.17 -3.62
N VAL A 43 -2.22 31.88 -2.55
CA VAL A 43 -2.73 31.75 -1.18
C VAL A 43 -2.06 32.82 -0.32
N PRO A 44 -2.83 33.62 0.44
CA PRO A 44 -2.27 34.62 1.35
C PRO A 44 -1.34 33.93 2.38
N VAL A 45 -0.18 34.53 2.64
CA VAL A 45 0.76 34.04 3.68
C VAL A 45 0.06 33.90 5.03
N ARG A 46 -0.86 34.83 5.34
CA ARG A 46 -1.66 34.75 6.56
C ARG A 46 -2.43 33.43 6.70
N ALA A 47 -3.03 32.91 5.63
CA ALA A 47 -3.74 31.63 5.67
C ALA A 47 -2.79 30.46 5.92
N VAL A 48 -1.55 30.52 5.40
CA VAL A 48 -0.49 29.52 5.66
C VAL A 48 -0.05 29.59 7.13
N GLU A 49 0.11 30.78 7.70
CA GLU A 49 0.47 30.95 9.11
C GLU A 49 -0.68 30.55 10.04
N GLU A 50 -1.93 30.79 9.67
CA GLU A 50 -3.12 30.31 10.39
C GLU A 50 -3.13 28.77 10.40
N LEU A 51 -2.88 28.09 9.26
CA LEU A 51 -2.74 26.65 9.22
C LEU A 51 -1.57 26.18 10.10
N ARG A 52 -0.41 26.82 10.00
CA ARG A 52 0.76 26.50 10.83
C ARG A 52 0.46 26.58 12.32
N GLY A 53 -0.23 27.64 12.75
CA GLY A 53 -0.62 27.83 14.15
C GLY A 53 -1.69 26.87 14.64
N ALA A 54 -2.51 26.32 13.74
CA ALA A 54 -3.57 25.37 14.08
C ALA A 54 -3.07 23.91 14.21
N LEU A 55 -1.97 23.57 13.53
CA LEU A 55 -1.38 22.22 13.62
C LEU A 55 -0.64 22.03 14.95
N ARG A 56 -0.85 20.87 15.57
CA ARG A 56 0.01 20.35 16.66
C ARG A 56 1.29 19.77 16.12
N GLY A 57 1.24 19.25 14.91
CA GLY A 57 2.37 18.78 14.13
C GLY A 57 3.11 19.90 13.42
N GLU A 58 3.79 19.57 12.34
CA GLU A 58 4.64 20.52 11.60
C GLU A 58 4.03 20.86 10.24
N LEU A 59 4.18 22.12 9.82
CA LEU A 59 3.94 22.53 8.43
C LEU A 59 5.29 22.86 7.79
N LEU A 60 5.75 21.99 6.90
CA LEU A 60 7.05 22.11 6.23
C LEU A 60 6.89 22.70 4.83
N ALA A 61 7.86 23.50 4.43
CA ALA A 61 8.01 24.06 3.09
C ALA A 61 9.42 23.74 2.54
N PRO A 62 9.65 23.83 1.21
CA PRO A 62 10.96 23.62 0.60
C PRO A 62 12.06 24.41 1.27
N GLY A 63 13.20 23.76 1.55
CA GLY A 63 14.36 24.35 2.19
C GLY A 63 14.30 24.38 3.72
N GLN A 64 13.26 23.86 4.34
CA GLN A 64 13.21 23.66 5.79
C GLN A 64 13.75 22.27 6.19
N ASP A 65 14.27 22.18 7.40
CA ASP A 65 14.73 20.89 7.97
C ASP A 65 13.58 19.90 8.01
N GLY A 66 13.86 18.64 7.63
CA GLY A 66 12.85 17.58 7.59
C GLY A 66 12.02 17.52 6.30
N TYR A 67 11.96 18.59 5.48
CA TYR A 67 11.16 18.61 4.26
C TYR A 67 11.54 17.49 3.29
N ASP A 68 12.82 17.35 2.95
CA ASP A 68 13.27 16.35 1.99
C ASP A 68 13.09 14.91 2.50
N SER A 69 13.18 14.66 3.79
CA SER A 69 12.89 13.36 4.36
C SER A 69 11.38 13.05 4.37
N ALA A 70 10.54 14.04 4.66
CA ALA A 70 9.09 13.87 4.74
C ALA A 70 8.44 13.59 3.38
N ARG A 71 8.95 14.16 2.27
CA ARG A 71 8.40 13.96 0.93
C ARG A 71 8.83 12.67 0.23
N ARG A 72 9.82 11.94 0.77
CA ARG A 72 10.32 10.69 0.15
C ARG A 72 9.26 9.61 0.14
N LEU A 73 9.18 8.91 -0.99
CA LEU A 73 8.33 7.74 -1.17
C LEU A 73 9.19 6.47 -1.28
N TRP A 74 8.57 5.32 -1.02
CA TRP A 74 9.20 4.02 -1.16
C TRP A 74 9.73 3.79 -2.59
N ASN A 75 9.00 4.23 -3.61
CA ASN A 75 9.48 4.23 -5.00
C ASN A 75 10.21 5.53 -5.33
N PRO A 76 11.55 5.55 -5.31
CA PRO A 76 12.33 6.76 -5.49
C PRO A 76 12.37 7.29 -6.94
N ALA A 77 11.72 6.60 -7.88
CA ALA A 77 11.47 7.14 -9.22
C ALA A 77 10.57 8.39 -9.20
N PHE A 78 9.85 8.61 -8.09
CA PHE A 78 8.96 9.74 -7.90
C PHE A 78 9.54 10.74 -6.88
N ASP A 79 10.31 11.71 -7.39
CA ASP A 79 10.89 12.81 -6.60
C ASP A 79 9.96 14.04 -6.60
N ARG A 80 8.75 13.90 -6.01
CA ARG A 80 7.75 14.95 -5.95
C ARG A 80 8.13 16.04 -4.96
N LYS A 81 7.72 17.29 -5.27
CA LYS A 81 8.05 18.49 -4.47
C LYS A 81 6.79 19.24 -4.08
N PRO A 82 6.10 18.85 -3.00
CA PRO A 82 4.96 19.59 -2.46
C PRO A 82 5.34 21.03 -2.11
N ALA A 83 4.45 21.99 -2.31
CA ALA A 83 4.68 23.37 -1.81
C ALA A 83 4.58 23.43 -0.28
N LEU A 84 3.71 22.58 0.30
CA LEU A 84 3.56 22.42 1.75
C LEU A 84 3.40 20.93 2.11
N ILE A 85 3.94 20.55 3.27
CA ILE A 85 3.72 19.25 3.90
C ILE A 85 3.15 19.48 5.29
N ALA A 86 1.89 19.08 5.51
CA ALA A 86 1.28 19.05 6.83
C ALA A 86 1.54 17.69 7.49
N ARG A 87 2.50 17.63 8.43
CA ARG A 87 2.84 16.43 9.20
C ARG A 87 1.91 16.34 10.41
N CYS A 88 0.89 15.52 10.31
CA CYS A 88 -0.20 15.44 11.27
C CYS A 88 0.14 14.52 12.45
N LEU A 89 -0.20 14.95 13.66
CA LEU A 89 -0.10 14.17 14.89
C LEU A 89 -1.44 13.59 15.35
N GLY A 90 -2.55 13.98 14.72
CA GLY A 90 -3.89 13.49 15.06
C GLY A 90 -4.96 14.00 14.10
N ALA A 91 -6.19 13.54 14.30
CA ALA A 91 -7.33 13.86 13.44
C ALA A 91 -7.63 15.38 13.35
N ALA A 92 -7.36 16.15 14.40
CA ALA A 92 -7.53 17.60 14.39
C ALA A 92 -6.60 18.27 13.36
N ASP A 93 -5.33 17.85 13.30
CA ASP A 93 -4.38 18.37 12.29
C ASP A 93 -4.85 18.02 10.88
N VAL A 94 -5.34 16.79 10.67
CA VAL A 94 -5.91 16.36 9.39
C VAL A 94 -7.11 17.23 9.01
N THR A 95 -8.00 17.53 9.96
CA THR A 95 -9.15 18.44 9.75
C THR A 95 -8.69 19.82 9.27
N HIS A 96 -7.69 20.41 9.93
CA HIS A 96 -7.15 21.71 9.51
C HIS A 96 -6.52 21.66 8.12
N ALA A 97 -5.73 20.61 7.83
CA ALA A 97 -5.08 20.45 6.54
C ALA A 97 -6.09 20.22 5.39
N VAL A 98 -7.13 19.40 5.60
CA VAL A 98 -8.20 19.17 4.61
C VAL A 98 -9.03 20.44 4.41
N SER A 99 -9.39 21.14 5.48
CA SER A 99 -10.13 22.40 5.38
C SER A 99 -9.36 23.47 4.60
N PHE A 100 -8.06 23.59 4.85
CA PHE A 100 -7.17 24.47 4.08
C PHE A 100 -7.13 24.07 2.60
N ALA A 101 -6.94 22.77 2.31
CA ALA A 101 -6.91 22.27 0.94
C ALA A 101 -8.22 22.56 0.18
N ALA A 102 -9.36 22.32 0.83
CA ALA A 102 -10.68 22.56 0.25
C ALA A 102 -10.94 24.07 0.01
N ALA A 103 -10.62 24.91 1.00
CA ALA A 103 -10.82 26.37 0.90
C ALA A 103 -10.01 27.00 -0.24
N HIS A 104 -8.82 26.48 -0.52
CA HIS A 104 -7.93 27.03 -1.55
C HIS A 104 -7.92 26.22 -2.85
N GLY A 105 -8.71 25.13 -2.94
CA GLY A 105 -8.74 24.25 -4.10
C GLY A 105 -7.37 23.66 -4.41
N ALA A 106 -6.55 23.38 -3.39
CA ALA A 106 -5.17 22.91 -3.53
C ALA A 106 -5.10 21.46 -4.01
N LEU A 107 -4.21 21.15 -4.95
CA LEU A 107 -3.87 19.76 -5.29
C LEU A 107 -3.38 19.06 -4.03
N THR A 108 -4.04 17.97 -3.64
CA THR A 108 -3.82 17.34 -2.35
C THR A 108 -3.39 15.88 -2.50
N ALA A 109 -2.24 15.54 -1.92
CA ALA A 109 -1.79 14.17 -1.76
C ALA A 109 -1.90 13.74 -0.29
N VAL A 110 -2.17 12.45 -0.06
CA VAL A 110 -2.22 11.87 1.29
C VAL A 110 -1.18 10.77 1.39
N ARG A 111 -0.30 10.88 2.40
CA ARG A 111 0.75 9.91 2.68
C ARG A 111 0.47 9.18 4.00
N GLY A 112 0.16 7.86 3.93
CA GLY A 112 0.26 6.95 5.07
C GLY A 112 1.70 6.44 5.22
N GLY A 113 1.96 5.16 4.87
CA GLY A 113 3.32 4.60 4.85
C GLY A 113 4.20 5.01 3.66
N GLY A 114 3.67 5.78 2.67
CA GLY A 114 4.46 6.24 1.52
C GLY A 114 4.83 5.16 0.50
N HIS A 115 4.16 4.02 0.51
CA HIS A 115 4.46 2.84 -0.34
C HIS A 115 3.77 2.87 -1.72
N SER A 116 3.32 4.04 -2.19
CA SER A 116 2.64 4.20 -3.48
C SER A 116 3.57 3.83 -4.64
N LEU A 117 3.23 2.79 -5.39
CA LEU A 117 3.96 2.37 -6.60
C LEU A 117 3.88 3.40 -7.72
N SER A 118 2.82 4.23 -7.74
CA SER A 118 2.56 5.27 -8.74
C SER A 118 2.98 6.68 -8.30
N GLY A 119 3.54 6.84 -7.08
CA GLY A 119 3.99 8.12 -6.56
C GLY A 119 2.89 9.09 -6.14
N GLN A 120 1.63 8.64 -6.09
CA GLN A 120 0.46 9.50 -5.80
C GLN A 120 0.30 9.86 -4.31
N SER A 121 1.13 9.30 -3.42
CA SER A 121 1.20 9.72 -2.01
C SER A 121 1.92 11.06 -1.80
N ALA A 122 2.47 11.66 -2.85
CA ALA A 122 3.01 13.01 -2.88
C ALA A 122 2.58 13.72 -4.17
N CYS A 123 2.69 15.05 -4.20
CA CYS A 123 2.34 15.87 -5.36
C CYS A 123 3.38 16.96 -5.59
N ASP A 124 3.43 17.52 -6.81
CA ASP A 124 4.27 18.66 -7.11
C ASP A 124 3.46 19.95 -6.88
N GLY A 125 4.02 20.91 -6.14
CA GLY A 125 3.47 22.23 -5.92
C GLY A 125 2.16 22.30 -5.11
N GLY A 126 1.59 21.17 -4.69
CA GLY A 126 0.36 21.10 -3.90
C GLY A 126 0.60 20.97 -2.40
N LEU A 127 -0.44 20.55 -1.67
CA LEU A 127 -0.37 20.18 -0.26
C LEU A 127 -0.24 18.66 -0.10
N MET A 128 0.75 18.21 0.65
CA MET A 128 0.84 16.82 1.08
C MET A 128 0.43 16.71 2.55
N ILE A 129 -0.58 15.90 2.85
CA ILE A 129 -1.01 15.53 4.19
C ILE A 129 -0.24 14.27 4.59
N ASP A 130 0.73 14.42 5.49
CA ASP A 130 1.60 13.33 5.95
C ASP A 130 1.11 12.76 7.29
N LEU A 131 0.63 11.53 7.25
CA LEU A 131 0.14 10.78 8.41
C LEU A 131 1.24 9.94 9.07
N ALA A 132 2.46 9.91 8.53
CA ALA A 132 3.53 9.05 9.05
C ALA A 132 3.84 9.24 10.55
N PRO A 133 3.61 10.40 11.18
CA PRO A 133 3.73 10.52 12.64
C PRO A 133 2.61 9.81 13.43
N MET A 134 1.44 9.56 12.82
CA MET A 134 0.27 8.92 13.43
C MET A 134 0.40 7.39 13.31
N ARG A 135 1.16 6.74 14.20
CA ARG A 135 1.52 5.32 14.08
C ARG A 135 1.23 4.46 15.32
N ALA A 136 0.39 4.94 16.23
CA ALA A 136 0.01 4.16 17.40
C ALA A 136 -0.77 2.91 16.99
N VAL A 137 -0.52 1.82 17.71
CA VAL A 137 -1.20 0.52 17.61
C VAL A 137 -1.64 0.15 19.02
N ASP A 138 -2.93 0.27 19.30
CA ASP A 138 -3.52 -0.04 20.60
C ASP A 138 -4.30 -1.34 20.48
N LEU A 139 -3.95 -2.33 21.32
CA LEU A 139 -4.56 -3.66 21.28
C LEU A 139 -5.50 -3.89 22.47
N ASP A 140 -6.64 -4.49 22.17
CA ASP A 140 -7.46 -5.21 23.14
C ASP A 140 -7.40 -6.72 22.82
N PRO A 141 -6.46 -7.47 23.44
CA PRO A 141 -6.30 -8.88 23.17
C PRO A 141 -7.51 -9.73 23.57
N LEU A 142 -8.24 -9.31 24.62
CA LEU A 142 -9.41 -10.04 25.11
C LEU A 142 -10.58 -9.88 24.13
N ALA A 143 -10.82 -8.68 23.63
CA ALA A 143 -11.80 -8.40 22.58
C ALA A 143 -11.31 -8.79 21.18
N ARG A 144 -10.04 -9.15 21.03
CA ARG A 144 -9.36 -9.43 19.73
C ARG A 144 -9.53 -8.30 18.76
N ARG A 145 -9.20 -7.09 19.22
CA ARG A 145 -9.29 -5.85 18.44
C ARG A 145 -7.97 -5.10 18.44
N ALA A 146 -7.74 -4.36 17.37
CA ALA A 146 -6.63 -3.42 17.27
C ALA A 146 -7.16 -2.08 16.75
N HIS A 147 -6.93 -1.00 17.49
CA HIS A 147 -7.10 0.37 17.01
C HIS A 147 -5.75 0.87 16.49
N VAL A 148 -5.67 1.16 15.18
CA VAL A 148 -4.41 1.42 14.48
C VAL A 148 -4.49 2.76 13.75
N GLN A 149 -3.58 3.67 14.07
CA GLN A 149 -3.47 4.94 13.38
C GLN A 149 -2.96 4.77 11.95
N ALA A 150 -3.42 5.62 11.03
CA ALA A 150 -3.27 5.46 9.59
C ALA A 150 -1.83 5.60 9.04
N GLY A 151 -0.92 6.17 9.81
CA GLY A 151 0.51 6.25 9.48
C GLY A 151 1.32 5.02 9.92
N ALA A 152 0.70 4.05 10.62
CA ALA A 152 1.37 2.82 11.03
C ALA A 152 1.77 1.96 9.82
N LEU A 153 2.83 1.17 9.98
CA LEU A 153 3.26 0.16 9.02
C LEU A 153 2.75 -1.22 9.43
N LEU A 154 2.58 -2.11 8.46
CA LEU A 154 2.06 -3.47 8.68
C LEU A 154 2.90 -4.23 9.72
N GLY A 155 4.22 -4.15 9.62
CA GLY A 155 5.10 -4.82 10.58
C GLY A 155 5.02 -4.29 12.02
N GLN A 156 4.48 -3.07 12.24
CA GLN A 156 4.19 -2.58 13.58
C GLN A 156 2.96 -3.30 14.14
N LEU A 157 1.87 -3.37 13.37
CA LEU A 157 0.66 -4.11 13.72
C LEU A 157 0.96 -5.60 13.96
N ASP A 158 1.71 -6.23 13.05
CA ASP A 158 2.05 -7.66 13.17
C ASP A 158 2.86 -7.94 14.45
N ARG A 159 3.86 -7.10 14.77
CA ARG A 159 4.69 -7.29 15.99
C ARG A 159 3.87 -7.15 17.26
N GLU A 160 3.03 -6.12 17.35
CA GLU A 160 2.19 -5.89 18.52
C GLU A 160 1.18 -7.04 18.69
N ALA A 161 0.47 -7.42 17.61
CA ALA A 161 -0.54 -8.48 17.66
C ALA A 161 0.06 -9.85 17.99
N GLN A 162 1.22 -10.18 17.41
CA GLN A 162 1.89 -11.47 17.63
C GLN A 162 2.43 -11.63 19.07
N GLY A 163 2.65 -10.55 19.80
CA GLY A 163 2.92 -10.60 21.24
C GLY A 163 1.82 -11.32 22.05
N PHE A 164 0.61 -11.40 21.49
CA PHE A 164 -0.55 -12.06 22.07
C PHE A 164 -1.03 -13.30 21.30
N GLY A 165 -0.24 -13.77 20.32
CA GLY A 165 -0.66 -14.87 19.44
C GLY A 165 -1.82 -14.51 18.51
N LEU A 166 -1.97 -13.22 18.20
CA LEU A 166 -3.02 -12.69 17.36
C LEU A 166 -2.45 -12.14 16.05
N ALA A 167 -3.26 -12.09 14.99
CA ALA A 167 -2.97 -11.39 13.74
C ALA A 167 -4.27 -10.99 13.04
N THR A 168 -4.17 -10.04 12.11
CA THR A 168 -5.17 -9.81 11.06
C THR A 168 -4.50 -9.97 9.70
N THR A 169 -5.28 -10.11 8.62
CA THR A 169 -4.67 -10.10 7.29
C THR A 169 -3.95 -8.77 7.09
N ALA A 170 -2.65 -8.84 6.89
CA ALA A 170 -1.79 -7.75 6.48
C ALA A 170 -1.22 -8.05 5.08
N GLY A 171 -0.44 -7.16 4.51
CA GLY A 171 0.25 -7.43 3.24
C GLY A 171 1.41 -8.42 3.39
N THR A 172 2.22 -8.56 2.36
CA THR A 172 3.40 -9.44 2.34
C THR A 172 4.72 -8.69 2.55
N VAL A 173 4.68 -7.36 2.72
CA VAL A 173 5.83 -6.47 2.90
C VAL A 173 5.62 -5.61 4.15
N ALA A 174 6.44 -5.79 5.18
CA ALA A 174 6.21 -5.25 6.51
C ALA A 174 6.36 -3.72 6.61
N ASP A 175 7.09 -3.07 5.70
CA ASP A 175 7.23 -1.61 5.62
C ASP A 175 6.12 -0.91 4.82
N THR A 176 5.14 -1.66 4.32
CA THR A 176 3.93 -1.10 3.69
C THR A 176 3.03 -0.42 4.73
N GLY A 177 2.44 0.72 4.38
CA GLY A 177 1.50 1.44 5.25
C GLY A 177 0.14 0.75 5.35
N VAL A 178 -0.40 0.65 6.57
CA VAL A 178 -1.72 0.03 6.82
C VAL A 178 -2.83 0.71 6.03
N ALA A 179 -2.81 2.04 5.92
CA ALA A 179 -3.91 2.81 5.33
C ALA A 179 -4.10 2.50 3.83
N GLY A 180 -3.06 2.69 3.02
CA GLY A 180 -3.16 2.46 1.58
C GLY A 180 -3.53 1.03 1.25
N LEU A 181 -2.89 0.07 1.92
CA LEU A 181 -3.16 -1.35 1.73
C LEU A 181 -4.63 -1.67 2.02
N THR A 182 -5.11 -1.32 3.20
CA THR A 182 -6.47 -1.66 3.68
C THR A 182 -7.56 -1.04 2.83
N LEU A 183 -7.42 0.24 2.48
CA LEU A 183 -8.43 0.96 1.70
C LEU A 183 -8.61 0.39 0.28
N GLY A 184 -7.58 -0.21 -0.29
CA GLY A 184 -7.67 -0.89 -1.59
C GLY A 184 -8.05 -2.38 -1.51
N GLY A 185 -8.23 -2.91 -0.31
CA GLY A 185 -8.56 -4.33 -0.07
C GLY A 185 -7.57 -5.01 0.86
N GLY A 186 -6.33 -5.16 0.47
CA GLY A 186 -5.25 -5.77 1.23
C GLY A 186 -5.17 -7.28 1.09
N VAL A 187 -4.32 -7.75 0.17
CA VAL A 187 -3.98 -9.17 -0.02
C VAL A 187 -2.77 -9.52 0.84
N GLY A 188 -2.80 -10.66 1.51
CA GLY A 188 -1.69 -11.10 2.36
C GLY A 188 -1.71 -12.58 2.69
N ARG A 189 -0.64 -13.06 3.36
CA ARG A 189 -0.31 -14.47 3.57
C ARG A 189 -1.40 -15.29 4.29
N ILE A 190 -2.21 -14.67 5.13
CA ILE A 190 -3.31 -15.35 5.85
C ILE A 190 -4.69 -14.96 5.28
N GLY A 191 -4.73 -14.25 4.14
CA GLY A 191 -5.96 -13.77 3.52
C GLY A 191 -6.89 -14.89 3.04
N ARG A 192 -6.35 -16.00 2.58
CA ARG A 192 -7.16 -17.18 2.20
C ARG A 192 -7.94 -17.76 3.37
N ARG A 193 -7.41 -17.63 4.58
CA ARG A 193 -8.04 -18.11 5.81
C ARG A 193 -9.01 -17.10 6.42
N PHE A 194 -8.68 -15.80 6.36
CA PHE A 194 -9.40 -14.76 7.12
C PHE A 194 -10.01 -13.63 6.26
N GLY A 195 -9.92 -13.71 4.94
CA GLY A 195 -10.36 -12.64 4.03
C GLY A 195 -9.28 -11.58 3.80
N LEU A 196 -9.62 -10.56 3.03
CA LEU A 196 -8.76 -9.39 2.81
C LEU A 196 -8.58 -8.58 4.11
N THR A 197 -7.60 -7.69 4.14
CA THR A 197 -7.42 -6.76 5.27
C THR A 197 -8.70 -5.94 5.53
N CYS A 198 -9.35 -5.44 4.47
CA CYS A 198 -10.60 -4.69 4.58
C CYS A 198 -11.81 -5.51 5.07
N ASP A 199 -11.76 -6.84 4.97
CA ASP A 199 -12.81 -7.72 5.50
C ASP A 199 -12.73 -7.87 7.02
N ASN A 200 -11.59 -7.53 7.58
CA ASN A 200 -11.31 -7.59 9.01
C ASN A 200 -11.50 -6.24 9.72
N LEU A 201 -12.11 -5.25 9.05
CA LEU A 201 -12.47 -3.98 9.67
C LEU A 201 -13.78 -4.08 10.44
N ASN A 202 -13.80 -3.57 11.68
CA ASN A 202 -14.99 -3.27 12.44
C ASN A 202 -15.47 -1.85 12.18
N ALA A 203 -14.53 -0.89 12.10
CA ALA A 203 -14.80 0.52 11.86
C ALA A 203 -13.53 1.23 11.34
N LEU A 204 -13.70 2.47 10.91
CA LEU A 204 -12.61 3.40 10.64
C LEU A 204 -13.07 4.84 10.94
N GLU A 205 -12.08 5.70 11.18
CA GLU A 205 -12.25 7.12 11.44
C GLU A 205 -11.60 7.90 10.31
N LEU A 206 -12.24 8.95 9.85
CA LEU A 206 -11.74 9.74 8.73
C LEU A 206 -12.19 11.20 8.81
N VAL A 207 -11.49 12.05 8.04
CA VAL A 207 -11.89 13.42 7.75
C VAL A 207 -12.36 13.47 6.30
N THR A 208 -13.62 13.85 6.09
CA THR A 208 -14.25 14.01 4.77
C THR A 208 -13.83 15.32 4.08
N ALA A 209 -14.13 15.48 2.78
CA ALA A 209 -13.66 16.63 1.99
C ALA A 209 -14.19 17.99 2.49
N ASP A 210 -15.24 18.03 3.28
CA ASP A 210 -15.76 19.21 3.96
C ASP A 210 -15.07 19.51 5.31
N GLY A 211 -13.99 18.78 5.63
CA GLY A 211 -13.20 18.96 6.86
C GLY A 211 -13.84 18.36 8.11
N LYS A 212 -14.90 17.56 7.98
CA LYS A 212 -15.55 16.96 9.14
C LYS A 212 -14.95 15.61 9.49
N TRP A 213 -14.61 15.42 10.77
CA TRP A 213 -14.31 14.10 11.29
C TRP A 213 -15.59 13.27 11.38
N THR A 214 -15.51 12.02 10.98
CA THR A 214 -16.61 11.06 11.05
C THR A 214 -16.09 9.65 11.27
N ARG A 215 -16.97 8.80 11.79
CA ARG A 215 -16.73 7.36 11.93
C ARG A 215 -17.59 6.60 10.92
N ALA A 216 -17.07 5.50 10.40
CA ALA A 216 -17.79 4.60 9.52
C ALA A 216 -17.66 3.15 10.03
N SER A 217 -18.81 2.48 10.15
CA SER A 217 -18.95 1.08 10.58
C SER A 217 -20.17 0.46 9.90
N ALA A 218 -20.51 -0.78 10.25
CA ALA A 218 -21.74 -1.40 9.78
C ALA A 218 -23.01 -0.67 10.29
N GLU A 219 -22.93 -0.04 11.47
CA GLU A 219 -24.03 0.66 12.14
C GLU A 219 -24.01 2.17 11.87
N GLU A 220 -22.84 2.75 11.64
CA GLU A 220 -22.66 4.19 11.47
C GLU A 220 -22.05 4.49 10.11
N ASN A 221 -22.73 5.29 9.28
CA ASN A 221 -22.32 5.59 7.89
C ASN A 221 -22.01 4.33 7.06
N PRO A 222 -22.92 3.33 6.98
CA PRO A 222 -22.63 2.02 6.37
C PRO A 222 -22.26 2.10 4.89
N ASP A 223 -22.80 3.05 4.12
CA ASP A 223 -22.42 3.27 2.73
C ASP A 223 -20.97 3.75 2.60
N LEU A 224 -20.52 4.62 3.49
CA LEU A 224 -19.14 5.09 3.54
C LEU A 224 -18.21 3.95 3.98
N PHE A 225 -18.61 3.16 4.97
CA PHE A 225 -17.90 1.96 5.40
C PHE A 225 -17.75 0.95 4.26
N TRP A 226 -18.81 0.75 3.47
CA TRP A 226 -18.76 -0.08 2.28
C TRP A 226 -17.73 0.46 1.26
N ALA A 227 -17.77 1.76 0.97
CA ALA A 227 -16.91 2.40 -0.02
C ALA A 227 -15.42 2.34 0.36
N LEU A 228 -15.09 2.50 1.66
CA LEU A 228 -13.72 2.49 2.18
C LEU A 228 -13.11 1.07 2.26
N ARG A 229 -13.91 0.03 2.05
CA ARG A 229 -13.45 -1.36 1.98
C ARG A 229 -13.20 -1.81 0.54
N GLY A 230 -12.18 -1.23 -0.10
CA GLY A 230 -11.77 -1.54 -1.48
C GLY A 230 -11.85 -0.37 -2.46
N GLY A 231 -12.54 0.73 -2.11
CA GLY A 231 -12.67 1.90 -2.97
C GLY A 231 -11.47 2.87 -2.90
N GLY A 232 -10.44 2.55 -2.12
CA GLY A 232 -9.24 3.39 -1.98
C GLY A 232 -9.49 4.68 -1.21
N GLY A 233 -8.54 5.61 -1.29
CA GLY A 233 -8.55 6.91 -0.59
C GLY A 233 -9.44 7.97 -1.24
N ASN A 234 -10.54 7.60 -1.88
CA ASN A 234 -11.39 8.50 -2.65
C ASN A 234 -12.37 9.35 -1.82
N PHE A 235 -12.66 8.97 -0.58
CA PHE A 235 -13.81 9.49 0.17
C PHE A 235 -13.44 10.34 1.38
N GLY A 236 -12.15 10.43 1.70
CA GLY A 236 -11.63 11.16 2.86
C GLY A 236 -10.23 10.72 3.24
N VAL A 237 -9.65 11.41 4.21
CA VAL A 237 -8.39 11.05 4.84
C VAL A 237 -8.68 10.20 6.07
N VAL A 238 -8.46 8.89 5.97
CA VAL A 238 -8.63 7.99 7.12
C VAL A 238 -7.52 8.26 8.14
N THR A 239 -7.91 8.38 9.41
CA THR A 239 -7.02 8.70 10.54
C THR A 239 -6.74 7.49 11.43
N ALA A 240 -7.69 6.55 11.52
CA ALA A 240 -7.53 5.31 12.28
C ALA A 240 -8.43 4.18 11.74
N PHE A 241 -8.03 2.95 12.03
CA PHE A 241 -8.72 1.71 11.68
C PHE A 241 -8.96 0.88 12.95
N ASP A 242 -10.13 0.27 13.08
CA ASP A 242 -10.47 -0.70 14.12
C ASP A 242 -10.54 -2.09 13.45
N TYR A 243 -9.51 -2.93 13.70
CA TYR A 243 -9.40 -4.27 13.13
C TYR A 243 -9.90 -5.34 14.09
N ARG A 244 -10.54 -6.36 13.53
CA ARG A 244 -10.70 -7.66 14.16
C ARG A 244 -9.41 -8.46 14.02
N LEU A 245 -8.97 -9.05 15.13
CA LEU A 245 -7.82 -9.95 15.16
C LEU A 245 -8.29 -11.42 15.28
N HIS A 246 -7.44 -12.32 14.81
CA HIS A 246 -7.65 -13.76 14.83
C HIS A 246 -6.53 -14.43 15.61
N GLU A 247 -6.83 -15.53 16.27
CA GLU A 247 -5.80 -16.40 16.83
C GLU A 247 -4.98 -17.03 15.72
N VAL A 248 -3.69 -16.80 15.78
CA VAL A 248 -2.73 -17.29 14.79
C VAL A 248 -1.50 -17.81 15.51
N ASN A 249 -1.19 -19.09 15.26
CA ASN A 249 0.02 -19.68 15.84
C ASN A 249 1.25 -18.86 15.39
N PRO A 250 2.08 -18.37 16.33
CA PRO A 250 3.33 -17.71 15.99
C PRO A 250 4.30 -18.56 15.14
N GLN A 251 4.20 -19.89 15.26
CA GLN A 251 4.95 -20.83 14.42
C GLN A 251 4.08 -21.28 13.25
N MET A 252 4.55 -21.00 12.05
CA MET A 252 4.00 -21.45 10.76
C MET A 252 4.98 -22.38 10.06
N TYR A 253 4.63 -22.82 8.88
CA TYR A 253 5.54 -23.51 8.00
C TYR A 253 5.60 -22.77 6.67
N GLY A 254 6.78 -22.35 6.24
CA GLY A 254 6.90 -21.55 5.03
C GLY A 254 8.34 -21.26 4.64
N GLY A 255 8.50 -20.31 3.75
CA GLY A 255 9.72 -19.93 3.08
C GLY A 255 9.60 -20.10 1.58
N GLU A 256 10.72 -20.18 0.88
CA GLU A 256 10.73 -20.24 -0.59
C GLU A 256 11.28 -21.55 -1.11
N ILE A 257 10.69 -22.05 -2.20
CA ILE A 257 11.17 -23.16 -2.98
C ILE A 257 11.39 -22.73 -4.43
N TYR A 258 12.56 -23.01 -4.99
CA TYR A 258 13.00 -22.50 -6.29
C TYR A 258 13.16 -23.61 -7.31
N PHE A 259 12.64 -23.41 -8.50
CA PHE A 259 12.73 -24.34 -9.62
C PHE A 259 13.44 -23.67 -10.81
N PRO A 260 14.18 -24.47 -11.64
CA PRO A 260 14.77 -23.94 -12.86
C PRO A 260 13.68 -23.40 -13.79
N PHE A 261 13.88 -22.20 -14.32
CA PHE A 261 12.94 -21.57 -15.25
C PHE A 261 12.73 -22.37 -16.54
N ALA A 262 13.70 -23.14 -16.97
CA ALA A 262 13.60 -24.00 -18.18
C ALA A 262 12.35 -24.88 -18.21
N ASN A 263 11.81 -25.25 -17.04
CA ASN A 263 10.64 -26.11 -16.92
C ASN A 263 9.36 -25.32 -16.54
N ALA A 264 9.37 -24.00 -16.58
CA ALA A 264 8.32 -23.12 -16.03
C ALA A 264 6.93 -23.47 -16.57
N ARG A 265 6.76 -23.73 -17.86
CA ARG A 265 5.45 -24.06 -18.47
C ARG A 265 4.85 -25.32 -17.87
N GLN A 266 5.64 -26.40 -17.77
CA GLN A 266 5.18 -27.66 -17.18
C GLN A 266 4.94 -27.51 -15.68
N LEU A 267 5.87 -26.86 -14.98
CA LEU A 267 5.79 -26.58 -13.53
C LEU A 267 4.48 -25.86 -13.17
N LEU A 268 4.14 -24.79 -13.90
CA LEU A 268 2.95 -23.99 -13.60
C LEU A 268 1.64 -24.69 -13.97
N ARG A 269 1.61 -25.55 -15.01
CA ARG A 269 0.44 -26.36 -15.32
C ARG A 269 0.17 -27.37 -14.20
N GLN A 270 1.19 -28.06 -13.72
CA GLN A 270 1.07 -28.99 -12.58
C GLN A 270 0.74 -28.24 -11.26
N PHE A 271 1.30 -27.03 -11.08
CA PHE A 271 0.97 -26.19 -9.94
C PHE A 271 -0.50 -25.76 -9.97
N ALA A 272 -1.06 -25.40 -11.13
CA ALA A 272 -2.47 -25.06 -11.27
C ALA A 272 -3.41 -26.16 -10.78
N ASP A 273 -3.10 -27.42 -11.11
CA ASP A 273 -3.85 -28.59 -10.64
C ASP A 273 -3.69 -28.79 -9.13
N TYR A 274 -2.48 -28.66 -8.61
CA TYR A 274 -2.19 -28.79 -7.18
C TYR A 274 -2.91 -27.73 -6.34
N ILE A 275 -2.82 -26.45 -6.74
CA ILE A 275 -3.32 -25.35 -5.92
C ILE A 275 -4.85 -25.25 -5.93
N ALA A 276 -5.54 -25.82 -6.93
CA ALA A 276 -6.99 -25.85 -7.01
C ALA A 276 -7.66 -26.58 -5.82
N GLY A 277 -6.97 -27.56 -5.24
CA GLY A 277 -7.43 -28.31 -4.06
C GLY A 277 -6.79 -27.86 -2.73
N ALA A 278 -6.09 -26.76 -2.72
CA ALA A 278 -5.35 -26.29 -1.54
C ALA A 278 -6.28 -25.87 -0.40
N PRO A 279 -5.97 -26.24 0.87
CA PRO A 279 -6.71 -25.76 2.01
C PRO A 279 -6.55 -24.23 2.18
N ASP A 280 -7.47 -23.60 2.92
CA ASP A 280 -7.44 -22.15 3.16
C ASP A 280 -6.18 -21.70 3.92
N GLU A 281 -5.61 -22.58 4.73
CA GLU A 281 -4.38 -22.33 5.48
C GLU A 281 -3.14 -22.22 4.59
N LEU A 282 -3.21 -22.66 3.32
CA LEU A 282 -2.08 -22.63 2.40
C LEU A 282 -2.14 -21.41 1.49
N TYR A 283 -1.17 -20.53 1.62
CA TYR A 283 -0.88 -19.41 0.72
C TYR A 283 0.41 -19.72 -0.06
N VAL A 284 0.41 -19.46 -1.37
CA VAL A 284 1.57 -19.69 -2.24
C VAL A 284 1.63 -18.60 -3.30
N ASP A 285 2.56 -17.66 -3.19
CA ASP A 285 2.88 -16.74 -4.28
C ASP A 285 3.77 -17.40 -5.32
N ILE A 286 3.68 -16.94 -6.55
CA ILE A 286 4.53 -17.35 -7.67
C ILE A 286 5.38 -16.16 -8.07
N ASP A 287 6.69 -16.34 -8.12
CA ASP A 287 7.63 -15.33 -8.56
C ASP A 287 8.51 -15.83 -9.70
N PHE A 288 8.75 -14.96 -10.67
CA PHE A 288 9.70 -15.17 -11.76
C PHE A 288 10.81 -14.18 -11.56
N ASP A 289 12.00 -14.68 -11.24
CA ASP A 289 13.14 -13.85 -10.88
C ASP A 289 14.43 -14.26 -11.60
N ASN A 290 15.37 -13.32 -11.60
CA ASN A 290 16.74 -13.52 -12.01
C ASN A 290 17.63 -13.54 -10.78
N ASP A 291 17.74 -14.70 -10.11
CA ASP A 291 18.61 -14.85 -8.95
C ASP A 291 20.09 -14.82 -9.37
N PRO A 292 20.94 -14.01 -8.71
CA PRO A 292 22.35 -13.88 -9.09
C PRO A 292 23.17 -15.18 -9.00
N LYS A 293 22.73 -16.16 -8.20
CA LYS A 293 23.41 -17.45 -7.97
C LYS A 293 22.74 -18.61 -8.69
N LEU A 294 21.40 -18.58 -8.78
CA LEU A 294 20.61 -19.69 -9.34
C LEU A 294 20.25 -19.44 -10.81
N GLY A 295 20.46 -18.23 -11.32
CA GLY A 295 20.01 -17.81 -12.66
C GLY A 295 18.51 -17.53 -12.71
N ARG A 296 17.89 -17.73 -13.88
CA ARG A 296 16.43 -17.57 -14.02
C ARG A 296 15.70 -18.69 -13.31
N VAL A 297 14.79 -18.34 -12.44
CA VAL A 297 14.00 -19.26 -11.60
C VAL A 297 12.52 -18.92 -11.60
N VAL A 298 11.70 -19.92 -11.31
CA VAL A 298 10.35 -19.75 -10.77
C VAL A 298 10.43 -20.13 -9.31
N SER A 299 10.08 -19.23 -8.42
CA SER A 299 9.97 -19.53 -6.99
C SER A 299 8.51 -19.53 -6.52
N PHE A 300 8.26 -20.30 -5.48
CA PHE A 300 7.02 -20.26 -4.73
C PHE A 300 7.34 -19.78 -3.31
N ASP A 301 6.76 -18.64 -2.93
CA ASP A 301 6.78 -18.14 -1.56
C ASP A 301 5.57 -18.69 -0.80
N VAL A 302 5.84 -19.53 0.17
CA VAL A 302 4.87 -20.38 0.86
C VAL A 302 4.64 -19.90 2.28
N CYS A 303 3.37 -19.79 2.67
CA CYS A 303 2.97 -19.67 4.07
C CYS A 303 1.82 -20.64 4.37
N TYR A 304 2.09 -21.64 5.19
CA TYR A 304 1.08 -22.56 5.72
C TYR A 304 0.77 -22.22 7.17
N SER A 305 -0.43 -21.69 7.41
CA SER A 305 -0.91 -21.22 8.72
C SER A 305 -1.71 -22.26 9.51
N GLY A 306 -1.77 -23.50 9.04
CA GLY A 306 -2.34 -24.65 9.74
C GLY A 306 -1.37 -25.29 10.72
N PRO A 307 -1.72 -26.46 11.31
CA PRO A 307 -0.83 -27.19 12.21
C PRO A 307 0.49 -27.54 11.53
N VAL A 308 1.62 -27.13 12.13
CA VAL A 308 2.97 -27.34 11.55
C VAL A 308 3.25 -28.81 11.24
N SER A 309 2.72 -29.74 12.04
CA SER A 309 2.83 -31.19 11.83
C SER A 309 2.18 -31.67 10.52
N GLU A 310 1.17 -30.96 10.01
CA GLU A 310 0.47 -31.30 8.76
C GLU A 310 1.19 -30.74 7.52
N ALA A 311 2.07 -29.76 7.69
CA ALA A 311 2.73 -29.08 6.59
C ALA A 311 3.46 -30.04 5.62
N PRO A 312 4.22 -31.06 6.06
CA PRO A 312 4.87 -32.00 5.14
C PRO A 312 3.88 -32.73 4.22
N ARG A 313 2.69 -33.07 4.72
CA ARG A 313 1.63 -33.70 3.94
C ARG A 313 1.01 -32.73 2.95
N VAL A 314 0.66 -31.54 3.40
CA VAL A 314 0.05 -30.50 2.57
C VAL A 314 1.00 -30.08 1.45
N LEU A 315 2.29 -29.90 1.74
CA LEU A 315 3.30 -29.41 0.79
C LEU A 315 3.94 -30.51 -0.07
N ALA A 316 3.58 -31.79 0.15
CA ALA A 316 4.13 -32.90 -0.62
C ALA A 316 3.90 -32.77 -2.12
N GLY A 317 2.73 -32.25 -2.53
CA GLY A 317 2.40 -32.00 -3.93
C GLY A 317 3.29 -30.91 -4.55
N LEU A 318 3.52 -29.83 -3.84
CA LEU A 318 4.39 -28.73 -4.29
C LEU A 318 5.83 -29.22 -4.54
N ARG A 319 6.38 -30.04 -3.63
CA ARG A 319 7.72 -30.62 -3.78
C ARG A 319 7.85 -31.62 -4.93
N LYS A 320 6.73 -32.18 -5.39
CA LYS A 320 6.69 -33.14 -6.52
C LYS A 320 6.53 -32.49 -7.89
N LEU A 321 6.36 -31.16 -7.96
CA LEU A 321 6.21 -30.45 -9.25
C LEU A 321 7.47 -30.52 -10.14
N GLY A 322 8.63 -30.85 -9.56
CA GLY A 322 9.89 -30.97 -10.26
C GLY A 322 11.05 -31.17 -9.29
N LYS A 323 12.29 -31.06 -9.82
CA LYS A 323 13.49 -31.05 -8.98
C LYS A 323 13.84 -29.61 -8.62
N PRO A 324 13.65 -29.17 -7.36
CA PRO A 324 14.00 -27.82 -6.95
C PRO A 324 15.52 -27.62 -6.97
N VAL A 325 15.98 -26.41 -7.30
CA VAL A 325 17.38 -25.99 -7.15
C VAL A 325 17.67 -25.51 -5.74
N LYS A 326 16.61 -25.12 -5.00
CA LYS A 326 16.68 -24.76 -3.58
C LYS A 326 15.31 -25.03 -2.95
N ASP A 327 15.28 -25.66 -1.78
CA ASP A 327 14.08 -25.82 -0.92
C ASP A 327 14.44 -25.28 0.46
N ALA A 328 13.86 -24.14 0.82
CA ALA A 328 14.02 -23.48 2.11
C ALA A 328 12.75 -23.53 2.95
N LEU A 329 11.80 -24.41 2.60
CA LEU A 329 10.56 -24.58 3.33
C LEU A 329 10.80 -25.27 4.69
N ALA A 330 10.52 -24.57 5.78
CA ALA A 330 10.77 -25.00 7.13
C ALA A 330 9.73 -24.41 8.12
N PRO A 331 9.66 -24.92 9.36
CA PRO A 331 9.01 -24.20 10.45
C PRO A 331 9.65 -22.80 10.61
N ALA A 332 8.84 -21.76 10.62
CA ALA A 332 9.28 -20.37 10.71
C ALA A 332 8.30 -19.53 11.55
N ALA A 333 8.80 -18.49 12.20
CA ALA A 333 7.92 -17.55 12.86
C ALA A 333 7.11 -16.75 11.82
N TYR A 334 5.84 -16.46 12.12
CA TYR A 334 5.00 -15.62 11.24
C TYR A 334 5.67 -14.28 10.89
N LEU A 335 6.25 -13.61 11.88
CA LEU A 335 6.95 -12.35 11.67
C LEU A 335 8.14 -12.47 10.71
N THR A 336 8.83 -13.63 10.71
CA THR A 336 9.92 -13.88 9.77
C THR A 336 9.40 -14.00 8.34
N LEU A 337 8.28 -14.70 8.15
CA LEU A 337 7.64 -14.81 6.83
C LEU A 337 7.08 -13.46 6.36
N GLN A 338 6.49 -12.66 7.25
CA GLN A 338 5.99 -11.31 6.91
C GLN A 338 7.10 -10.35 6.48
N GLY A 339 8.29 -10.47 7.09
CA GLY A 339 9.46 -9.64 6.74
C GLY A 339 10.31 -10.21 5.59
N SER A 340 9.99 -11.38 5.02
CA SER A 340 10.82 -12.02 3.99
C SER A 340 10.89 -11.24 2.68
N SER A 341 9.83 -10.51 2.36
CA SER A 341 9.74 -9.66 1.16
C SER A 341 10.17 -8.21 1.40
N ASP A 342 10.57 -7.85 2.62
CA ASP A 342 11.19 -6.55 2.89
C ASP A 342 12.50 -6.48 2.14
N THR A 343 12.68 -5.44 1.34
CA THR A 343 13.90 -5.24 0.56
C THR A 343 14.67 -4.03 1.09
N PRO A 344 15.55 -4.23 2.09
CA PRO A 344 16.43 -3.16 2.55
C PRO A 344 17.28 -2.65 1.38
N GLY A 345 17.09 -1.39 0.96
CA GLY A 345 17.77 -0.82 -0.18
C GLY A 345 16.96 -0.77 -1.47
N PHE A 346 15.70 -1.18 -1.47
CA PHE A 346 14.76 -0.96 -2.59
C PHE A 346 14.68 0.54 -2.95
N SER A 347 14.93 1.41 -1.98
CA SER A 347 15.08 2.85 -2.18
C SER A 347 16.19 3.27 -3.17
N LYS A 348 16.98 2.32 -3.69
CA LYS A 348 17.97 2.55 -4.76
C LYS A 348 17.44 2.27 -6.16
N PHE A 349 16.26 1.64 -6.27
CA PHE A 349 15.66 1.24 -7.54
C PHE A 349 14.35 1.96 -7.78
N GLY A 350 14.24 2.56 -8.96
CA GLY A 350 12.95 2.96 -9.50
C GLY A 350 12.19 1.73 -9.96
N VAL A 351 10.87 1.75 -9.81
CA VAL A 351 9.98 0.62 -10.15
C VAL A 351 8.80 1.11 -10.98
N TYR A 352 8.44 0.32 -11.98
CA TYR A 352 7.22 0.49 -12.75
C TYR A 352 6.49 -0.84 -12.83
N VAL A 353 5.20 -0.85 -12.52
CA VAL A 353 4.39 -2.07 -12.44
C VAL A 353 3.12 -1.92 -13.28
N LYS A 354 2.77 -2.93 -14.03
CA LYS A 354 1.42 -3.14 -14.57
C LYS A 354 0.90 -4.48 -14.03
N GLY A 355 -0.40 -4.56 -13.77
CA GLY A 355 -0.95 -5.79 -13.20
C GLY A 355 -2.45 -5.91 -13.36
N GLY A 356 -2.98 -7.07 -13.04
CA GLY A 356 -4.40 -7.39 -13.12
C GLY A 356 -4.76 -8.64 -12.35
N LEU A 357 -6.06 -8.88 -12.24
CA LEU A 357 -6.61 -10.04 -11.54
C LEU A 357 -6.73 -11.24 -12.48
N ILE A 358 -6.28 -12.41 -12.00
CA ILE A 358 -6.31 -13.68 -12.72
C ILE A 358 -7.42 -14.57 -12.13
N TYR A 359 -8.18 -15.22 -13.01
CA TYR A 359 -9.28 -16.16 -12.66
C TYR A 359 -8.93 -17.58 -13.07
N GLY A 360 -7.76 -18.04 -12.66
CA GLY A 360 -7.18 -19.33 -12.96
C GLY A 360 -5.91 -19.24 -13.82
N LEU A 361 -5.00 -20.16 -13.60
CA LEU A 361 -3.74 -20.28 -14.36
C LEU A 361 -4.02 -21.03 -15.67
N SER A 362 -4.64 -20.39 -16.65
CA SER A 362 -4.93 -21.03 -17.93
C SER A 362 -3.64 -21.33 -18.73
N PRO A 363 -3.62 -22.34 -19.61
CA PRO A 363 -2.49 -22.63 -20.49
C PRO A 363 -2.05 -21.40 -21.30
N ALA A 364 -2.98 -20.61 -21.80
CA ALA A 364 -2.70 -19.39 -22.56
C ALA A 364 -1.98 -18.32 -21.72
N LEU A 365 -2.41 -18.12 -20.46
CA LEU A 365 -1.75 -17.19 -19.53
C LEU A 365 -0.34 -17.67 -19.20
N ILE A 366 -0.19 -18.96 -18.87
CA ILE A 366 1.11 -19.57 -18.55
C ILE A 366 2.08 -19.38 -19.71
N ASP A 367 1.67 -19.73 -20.93
CA ASP A 367 2.51 -19.63 -22.13
C ASP A 367 2.89 -18.18 -22.43
N ALA A 368 1.95 -17.23 -22.26
CA ALA A 368 2.21 -15.80 -22.45
C ALA A 368 3.20 -15.26 -21.41
N VAL A 369 2.99 -15.50 -20.12
CA VAL A 369 3.87 -15.00 -19.06
C VAL A 369 5.28 -15.58 -19.20
N VAL A 370 5.40 -16.89 -19.41
CA VAL A 370 6.69 -17.55 -19.57
C VAL A 370 7.43 -17.02 -20.81
N GLY A 371 6.73 -16.88 -21.95
CA GLY A 371 7.35 -16.36 -23.17
C GLY A 371 7.80 -14.89 -23.04
N LEU A 372 7.02 -14.06 -22.35
CA LEU A 372 7.41 -12.69 -22.06
C LEU A 372 8.63 -12.61 -21.13
N PHE A 373 8.68 -13.42 -20.09
CA PHE A 373 9.83 -13.43 -19.19
C PHE A 373 11.09 -14.01 -19.86
N GLU A 374 10.95 -14.99 -20.78
CA GLU A 374 12.05 -15.46 -21.63
C GLU A 374 12.65 -14.33 -22.47
N ALA A 375 11.80 -13.43 -23.00
CA ALA A 375 12.17 -12.31 -23.86
C ALA A 375 12.50 -11.03 -23.07
N ALA A 376 12.59 -11.09 -21.74
CA ALA A 376 12.86 -9.92 -20.91
C ALA A 376 14.20 -9.25 -21.28
N PRO A 377 14.24 -7.90 -21.41
CA PRO A 377 15.42 -7.17 -21.91
C PRO A 377 16.53 -7.08 -20.88
N SER A 378 16.23 -7.30 -19.61
CA SER A 378 17.19 -7.17 -18.51
C SER A 378 16.86 -8.13 -17.37
N ASN A 379 17.83 -8.33 -16.47
CA ASN A 379 17.64 -9.09 -15.22
C ASN A 379 16.87 -8.31 -14.14
N MET A 380 16.45 -7.08 -14.44
CA MET A 380 15.68 -6.20 -13.54
C MET A 380 14.17 -6.26 -13.83
N VAL A 381 13.74 -7.29 -14.55
CA VAL A 381 12.33 -7.59 -14.79
C VAL A 381 11.93 -8.79 -13.95
N SER A 382 10.76 -8.70 -13.32
CA SER A 382 10.16 -9.81 -12.57
C SER A 382 8.64 -9.87 -12.80
N VAL A 383 8.06 -11.02 -12.47
CA VAL A 383 6.62 -11.24 -12.43
C VAL A 383 6.29 -11.85 -11.09
N TRP A 384 5.26 -11.35 -10.44
CA TRP A 384 4.72 -11.95 -9.24
C TRP A 384 3.21 -12.20 -9.38
N MET A 385 2.72 -13.24 -8.69
CA MET A 385 1.31 -13.59 -8.63
C MET A 385 0.93 -13.93 -7.20
N GLN A 386 0.23 -13.01 -6.52
CA GLN A 386 -0.21 -13.17 -5.15
C GLN A 386 -1.48 -14.02 -5.09
N HIS A 387 -1.43 -15.07 -4.30
CA HIS A 387 -2.50 -16.05 -4.17
C HIS A 387 -3.72 -15.47 -3.44
N GLN A 388 -4.89 -15.67 -4.03
CA GLN A 388 -6.20 -15.30 -3.49
C GLN A 388 -7.11 -16.54 -3.35
N GLY A 389 -8.43 -16.36 -3.32
CA GLY A 389 -9.41 -17.42 -3.12
C GLY A 389 -9.67 -17.71 -1.62
N GLY A 390 -10.12 -18.90 -1.27
CA GLY A 390 -10.47 -19.22 0.11
C GLY A 390 -11.52 -18.27 0.70
N ALA A 391 -11.29 -17.75 1.90
CA ALA A 391 -12.18 -16.80 2.56
C ALA A 391 -12.40 -15.51 1.76
N ILE A 392 -11.39 -15.05 0.99
CA ILE A 392 -11.54 -13.88 0.10
C ILE A 392 -12.68 -14.09 -0.89
N GLY A 393 -12.71 -15.27 -1.53
CA GLY A 393 -13.70 -15.63 -2.54
C GLY A 393 -15.10 -15.94 -2.00
N ARG A 394 -15.23 -16.20 -0.70
CA ARG A 394 -16.53 -16.47 -0.04
C ARG A 394 -17.29 -15.21 0.35
N VAL A 395 -16.65 -14.06 0.36
CA VAL A 395 -17.32 -12.77 0.56
C VAL A 395 -18.05 -12.39 -0.73
N ALA A 396 -19.33 -12.05 -0.61
CA ALA A 396 -20.14 -11.63 -1.77
C ALA A 396 -19.53 -10.39 -2.45
N PRO A 397 -19.50 -10.33 -3.79
CA PRO A 397 -18.87 -9.22 -4.53
C PRO A 397 -19.38 -7.83 -4.13
N GLU A 398 -20.66 -7.72 -3.73
CA GLU A 398 -21.33 -6.48 -3.35
C GLU A 398 -21.18 -6.14 -1.85
N ALA A 399 -20.63 -7.02 -1.04
CA ALA A 399 -20.48 -6.80 0.41
C ALA A 399 -19.46 -5.71 0.74
N THR A 400 -18.55 -5.42 -0.18
CA THR A 400 -17.54 -4.35 -0.07
C THR A 400 -17.30 -3.73 -1.43
N ALA A 401 -16.59 -2.61 -1.49
CA ALA A 401 -16.20 -2.00 -2.76
C ALA A 401 -15.13 -2.79 -3.53
N TYR A 402 -14.43 -3.73 -2.90
CA TYR A 402 -13.45 -4.58 -3.56
C TYR A 402 -14.13 -5.55 -4.54
N PHE A 403 -13.81 -5.44 -5.83
CA PHE A 403 -14.47 -6.21 -6.89
C PHE A 403 -13.88 -7.61 -7.10
N GLY A 404 -12.60 -7.81 -6.91
CA GLY A 404 -11.83 -8.99 -7.34
C GLY A 404 -12.05 -10.29 -6.56
N ARG A 405 -13.23 -10.54 -5.99
CA ARG A 405 -13.51 -11.66 -5.06
C ARG A 405 -13.29 -13.05 -5.66
N GLY A 406 -13.60 -13.23 -6.92
CA GLY A 406 -13.43 -14.51 -7.62
C GLY A 406 -12.05 -14.74 -8.22
N ALA A 407 -11.13 -13.80 -8.06
CA ALA A 407 -9.78 -13.96 -8.59
C ALA A 407 -9.01 -15.04 -7.82
N SER A 408 -8.23 -15.86 -8.56
CA SER A 408 -7.29 -16.82 -7.97
C SER A 408 -5.97 -16.17 -7.58
N HIS A 409 -5.56 -15.15 -8.33
CA HIS A 409 -4.33 -14.40 -8.07
C HIS A 409 -4.48 -12.94 -8.48
N ASN A 410 -3.65 -12.10 -7.85
CA ASN A 410 -3.33 -10.75 -8.29
C ASN A 410 -1.94 -10.77 -8.90
N MET A 411 -1.78 -10.38 -10.16
CA MET A 411 -0.51 -10.45 -10.89
C MET A 411 0.07 -9.06 -11.10
N GLY A 412 1.39 -8.93 -10.92
CA GLY A 412 2.17 -7.76 -11.33
C GLY A 412 3.34 -8.14 -12.23
N LEU A 413 3.52 -7.36 -13.28
CA LEU A 413 4.68 -7.37 -14.16
C LEU A 413 5.52 -6.14 -13.82
N VAL A 414 6.77 -6.35 -13.42
CA VAL A 414 7.64 -5.33 -12.83
C VAL A 414 8.83 -5.06 -13.74
N GLY A 415 9.12 -3.80 -13.97
CA GLY A 415 10.41 -3.34 -14.44
C GLY A 415 11.05 -2.47 -13.38
N ALA A 416 12.26 -2.82 -12.96
CA ALA A 416 13.04 -2.04 -12.00
C ALA A 416 14.31 -1.51 -12.67
N TRP A 417 14.95 -0.52 -12.08
CA TRP A 417 16.21 0.06 -12.56
C TRP A 417 16.93 0.84 -11.46
N PRO A 418 18.26 0.86 -11.42
CA PRO A 418 19.02 1.78 -10.58
C PRO A 418 18.68 3.24 -10.93
N LEU A 419 18.54 4.11 -9.93
CA LEU A 419 18.28 5.52 -10.20
C LEU A 419 19.37 6.12 -11.10
N GLY A 420 18.94 6.90 -12.12
CA GLY A 420 19.86 7.48 -13.11
C GLY A 420 20.33 6.50 -14.18
N SER A 421 19.92 5.23 -14.15
CA SER A 421 20.27 4.26 -15.20
C SER A 421 19.56 4.59 -16.52
N PRO A 422 20.27 4.47 -17.66
CA PRO A 422 19.67 4.59 -19.00
C PRO A 422 18.67 3.48 -19.32
N GLU A 423 18.67 2.38 -18.57
CA GLU A 423 17.75 1.24 -18.77
C GLU A 423 16.31 1.54 -18.31
N ALA A 424 16.09 2.62 -17.56
CA ALA A 424 14.79 2.98 -16.98
C ALA A 424 13.66 3.01 -18.03
N GLU A 425 13.87 3.75 -19.14
CA GLU A 425 12.84 3.87 -20.17
C GLU A 425 12.64 2.58 -20.95
N GLY A 426 13.71 1.81 -21.18
CA GLY A 426 13.65 0.49 -21.81
C GLY A 426 12.81 -0.49 -21.01
N ASN A 427 13.04 -0.59 -19.69
CA ASN A 427 12.28 -1.47 -18.79
C ASN A 427 10.81 -1.04 -18.68
N LYS A 428 10.51 0.26 -18.56
CA LYS A 428 9.14 0.79 -18.59
C LYS A 428 8.42 0.47 -19.90
N ALA A 429 9.07 0.71 -21.04
CA ALA A 429 8.50 0.46 -22.36
C ALA A 429 8.20 -1.03 -22.55
N TRP A 430 9.12 -1.89 -22.11
CA TRP A 430 8.91 -3.33 -22.15
C TRP A 430 7.70 -3.76 -21.31
N VAL A 431 7.59 -3.29 -20.06
CA VAL A 431 6.44 -3.60 -19.18
C VAL A 431 5.12 -3.18 -19.83
N ARG A 432 5.05 -1.98 -20.45
CA ARG A 432 3.86 -1.53 -21.17
C ARG A 432 3.49 -2.46 -22.32
N LYS A 433 4.48 -2.78 -23.18
CA LYS A 433 4.28 -3.66 -24.34
C LYS A 433 3.92 -5.10 -23.94
N ALA A 434 4.58 -5.63 -22.92
CA ALA A 434 4.28 -6.96 -22.38
C ALA A 434 2.88 -7.00 -21.75
N TRP A 435 2.50 -5.92 -21.07
CA TRP A 435 1.16 -5.82 -20.46
C TRP A 435 0.04 -5.84 -21.53
N GLU A 436 0.22 -5.21 -22.67
CA GLU A 436 -0.75 -5.25 -23.79
C GLU A 436 -1.11 -6.68 -24.21
N GLN A 437 -0.16 -7.64 -24.07
CA GLN A 437 -0.40 -9.05 -24.36
C GLN A 437 -1.07 -9.80 -23.21
N LEU A 438 -0.84 -9.38 -21.97
CA LEU A 438 -1.39 -10.03 -20.76
C LEU A 438 -2.77 -9.48 -20.36
N GLU A 439 -3.04 -8.22 -20.65
CA GLU A 439 -4.30 -7.57 -20.26
C GLU A 439 -5.56 -8.33 -20.71
N PRO A 440 -5.66 -8.87 -21.96
CA PRO A 440 -6.81 -9.65 -22.39
C PRO A 440 -7.01 -10.98 -21.63
N LEU A 441 -5.97 -11.47 -20.95
CA LEU A 441 -5.98 -12.69 -20.16
C LEU A 441 -6.30 -12.44 -18.67
N THR A 442 -6.57 -11.17 -18.30
CA THR A 442 -6.90 -10.72 -16.95
C THR A 442 -8.29 -10.08 -16.93
N ARG A 443 -8.86 -9.89 -15.73
CA ARG A 443 -10.14 -9.17 -15.56
C ARG A 443 -10.04 -8.18 -14.41
N GLY A 444 -10.15 -6.89 -14.71
CA GLY A 444 -10.01 -5.85 -13.70
C GLY A 444 -8.57 -5.65 -13.24
N ASN A 445 -8.44 -4.83 -12.21
CA ASN A 445 -7.15 -4.44 -11.66
C ASN A 445 -7.23 -4.33 -10.14
N TYR A 446 -6.13 -4.56 -9.45
CA TYR A 446 -6.03 -4.28 -8.03
C TYR A 446 -5.62 -2.80 -7.83
N VAL A 447 -6.47 -2.01 -7.16
CA VAL A 447 -6.28 -0.55 -7.07
C VAL A 447 -4.96 -0.13 -6.42
N ASN A 448 -4.38 -0.96 -5.55
CA ASN A 448 -3.10 -0.68 -4.91
C ASN A 448 -1.89 -0.77 -5.85
N ILE A 449 -2.07 -1.36 -7.04
CA ILE A 449 -1.05 -1.39 -8.10
C ILE A 449 -1.45 -0.55 -9.33
N ALA A 450 -2.54 0.24 -9.23
CA ALA A 450 -2.92 1.18 -10.27
C ALA A 450 -1.81 2.20 -10.55
N ASN A 451 -1.64 2.57 -11.81
CA ASN A 451 -0.60 3.49 -12.25
C ASN A 451 -1.18 4.81 -12.76
N THR A 452 -0.38 5.87 -12.79
CA THR A 452 -0.79 7.20 -13.25
C THR A 452 -1.09 7.25 -14.75
N ASP A 453 -0.53 6.32 -15.53
CA ASP A 453 -0.78 6.18 -16.97
C ASP A 453 -1.86 5.14 -17.29
N ASP A 454 -2.57 4.63 -16.30
CA ASP A 454 -3.74 3.81 -16.52
C ASP A 454 -4.89 4.67 -17.08
N ARG A 455 -5.47 4.23 -18.19
CA ARG A 455 -6.61 4.89 -18.80
C ARG A 455 -7.85 4.81 -17.88
N ASP A 456 -8.78 5.76 -18.01
CA ASP A 456 -10.03 5.78 -17.22
C ASP A 456 -10.77 4.42 -17.25
N GLY A 457 -10.77 3.71 -18.37
CA GLY A 457 -11.38 2.38 -18.48
C GLY A 457 -10.74 1.32 -17.59
N ARG A 458 -9.43 1.38 -17.32
CA ARG A 458 -8.77 0.47 -16.38
C ARG A 458 -9.14 0.76 -14.93
N VAL A 459 -9.24 2.06 -14.58
CA VAL A 459 -9.71 2.46 -13.25
C VAL A 459 -11.13 1.98 -13.02
N GLN A 460 -12.01 2.16 -14.00
CA GLN A 460 -13.39 1.63 -13.95
C GLN A 460 -13.40 0.10 -13.82
N ALA A 461 -12.57 -0.60 -14.60
CA ALA A 461 -12.47 -2.06 -14.56
C ALA A 461 -11.99 -2.60 -13.20
N ALA A 462 -11.18 -1.83 -12.45
CA ALA A 462 -10.76 -2.20 -11.11
C ALA A 462 -11.93 -2.29 -10.11
N TYR A 463 -12.98 -1.52 -10.34
CA TYR A 463 -14.17 -1.49 -9.49
C TYR A 463 -15.35 -2.30 -10.06
N GLY A 464 -15.29 -2.65 -11.34
CA GLY A 464 -16.28 -3.49 -12.01
C GLY A 464 -17.72 -3.05 -11.79
N GLY A 465 -18.60 -3.95 -11.34
CA GLY A 465 -20.00 -3.68 -11.05
C GLY A 465 -20.25 -2.68 -9.91
N ASN A 466 -19.24 -2.41 -9.07
CA ASN A 466 -19.35 -1.47 -7.95
C ASN A 466 -19.13 0.00 -8.38
N TRP A 467 -18.71 0.24 -9.63
CA TRP A 467 -18.28 1.55 -10.13
C TRP A 467 -19.33 2.65 -9.97
N GLU A 468 -20.57 2.40 -10.39
CA GLU A 468 -21.60 3.45 -10.35
C GLU A 468 -22.00 3.82 -8.92
N ARG A 469 -22.13 2.85 -8.01
CA ARG A 469 -22.35 3.11 -6.58
C ARG A 469 -21.23 3.94 -5.98
N LEU A 470 -19.97 3.63 -6.33
CA LEU A 470 -18.81 4.39 -5.87
C LEU A 470 -18.83 5.84 -6.37
N ARG A 471 -19.23 6.10 -7.63
CA ARG A 471 -19.38 7.45 -8.18
C ARG A 471 -20.43 8.28 -7.44
N GLN A 472 -21.59 7.68 -7.11
CA GLN A 472 -22.63 8.33 -6.32
C GLN A 472 -22.15 8.68 -4.92
N LEU A 473 -21.44 7.77 -4.27
CA LEU A 473 -20.85 8.03 -2.96
C LEU A 473 -19.74 9.08 -3.04
N LYS A 474 -18.92 9.07 -4.08
CA LYS A 474 -17.92 10.11 -4.34
C LYS A 474 -18.57 11.49 -4.48
N LYS A 475 -19.67 11.60 -5.22
CA LYS A 475 -20.46 12.84 -5.34
C LYS A 475 -20.97 13.34 -3.99
N ARG A 476 -21.35 12.41 -3.08
CA ARG A 476 -21.83 12.76 -1.75
C ARG A 476 -20.73 13.23 -0.80
N TYR A 477 -19.58 12.52 -0.78
CA TYR A 477 -18.53 12.76 0.23
C TYR A 477 -17.36 13.62 -0.26
N ASP A 478 -17.16 13.71 -1.58
CA ASP A 478 -16.13 14.55 -2.19
C ASP A 478 -16.57 15.07 -3.57
N PRO A 479 -17.59 15.95 -3.62
CA PRO A 479 -18.14 16.45 -4.90
C PRO A 479 -17.13 17.28 -5.70
N ALA A 480 -16.16 17.93 -5.06
CA ALA A 480 -15.10 18.69 -5.70
C ALA A 480 -13.96 17.81 -6.22
N ASN A 481 -14.01 16.49 -5.94
CA ASN A 481 -12.93 15.56 -6.24
C ASN A 481 -11.57 16.04 -5.67
N LEU A 482 -11.56 16.44 -4.39
CA LEU A 482 -10.37 16.89 -3.67
C LEU A 482 -9.35 15.73 -3.58
N PHE A 483 -9.82 14.52 -3.22
CA PHE A 483 -9.02 13.32 -3.07
C PHE A 483 -8.95 12.55 -4.40
N ARG A 484 -8.13 13.07 -5.33
CA ARG A 484 -8.00 12.53 -6.71
C ARG A 484 -6.68 11.84 -7.00
N LEU A 485 -5.66 12.00 -6.14
CA LEU A 485 -4.36 11.38 -6.33
C LEU A 485 -4.37 9.92 -5.80
N ASN A 486 -5.08 9.07 -6.53
CA ASN A 486 -5.27 7.65 -6.28
C ASN A 486 -5.82 6.98 -7.56
N ALA A 487 -6.36 5.74 -7.49
CA ALA A 487 -7.23 5.18 -8.53
C ALA A 487 -8.56 5.98 -8.53
N ASN A 488 -8.56 7.14 -9.17
CA ASN A 488 -9.54 8.20 -8.99
C ASN A 488 -10.94 7.83 -9.50
N ILE A 489 -11.90 7.87 -8.58
CA ILE A 489 -13.33 7.76 -8.89
C ILE A 489 -13.86 9.18 -9.08
N LYS A 490 -14.14 9.56 -10.34
CA LYS A 490 -14.76 10.85 -10.64
C LYS A 490 -16.22 10.88 -10.14
N PRO A 491 -16.68 11.96 -9.51
CA PRO A 491 -18.08 12.09 -9.07
C PRO A 491 -19.08 11.89 -10.22
N ALA A 492 -20.28 11.36 -9.91
CA ALA A 492 -21.35 11.12 -10.87
C ALA A 492 -21.96 12.44 -11.40
#